data_8d0b64c24e1b986dd6c3ed95ae2721f2
#
_entry.id   8d0b64c24e1b986dd6c3ed95ae2721f2
#
_cell.length_a   1.000
_cell.length_b   1.000
_cell.length_c   1.000
_cell.angle_alpha   90.00
_cell.angle_beta   90.00
_cell.angle_gamma   90.00
#
_symmetry.space_group_name_H-M   'P 1'
#
loop_
_entity.id
_entity.type
_entity.pdbx_description
1 polymer ?
#
loop_
_entity_poly.entity_id
_entity_poly.type
_entity_poly.pdbx_seq_one_letter_code
_entity_poly.pdbx_strand_id
1 'polypeptide(L)'
;MIVNQNMKINNNQLHNGVSGIMRVKNDAEFIEASIDSCIDALDELVIVYNDCSDNSPELIYKKQAQYPDKIKVYEYKHKIYSINLTKEEYEYAKSLPSDSPHLLCNYYNFALSKVTCQYAMKIDADQIYFSDKLNEWCDVYRHGCNVSLLEKIIGKGIWAYSRIIDKINVKRGKVSHGLPQSAVKWLYPYYINYIKSLVSEKKVNVSLSGLDVVYSDKWLVTIGKKNDIINILPPYNGVGDHLIFKVMDEVYYRPDDCQFYNSLRSDSYSFIERFVCKDKNYSIGVFWFHLNGMRSNVRNRVIEAIHKYPNYVMSLDSFSISDYDKDIEPLIDREMMLTYQRSMFQFIHQGEAHLLPSQFKYLSTIKL
;
A
#
# COMPACT_ATOMS: atom_id res chain seq x y z
N MET A 1 25.26 -15.23 6.23
CA MET A 1 23.98 -15.07 6.94
C MET A 1 24.24 -14.20 8.17
N ILE A 2 24.31 -12.88 7.99
CA ILE A 2 24.51 -11.91 9.09
C ILE A 2 23.13 -11.29 9.32
N VAL A 3 22.40 -11.89 10.25
CA VAL A 3 21.19 -11.28 10.81
C VAL A 3 21.67 -10.15 11.69
N ASN A 4 21.23 -8.93 11.42
CA ASN A 4 21.51 -7.73 12.20
C ASN A 4 21.21 -8.01 13.68
N GLN A 5 22.24 -8.17 14.51
CA GLN A 5 22.13 -8.47 15.95
C GLN A 5 21.54 -7.32 16.77
N ASN A 6 21.25 -6.16 16.16
CA ASN A 6 20.86 -4.94 16.87
C ASN A 6 19.33 -4.63 16.89
N MET A 7 18.49 -5.45 16.28
CA MET A 7 17.04 -5.25 16.30
C MET A 7 16.30 -6.49 16.84
N LYS A 8 16.54 -6.82 18.11
CA LYS A 8 15.65 -7.75 18.81
C LYS A 8 14.40 -6.96 19.20
N ILE A 9 13.31 -7.21 18.49
CA ILE A 9 11.99 -6.80 18.92
C ILE A 9 11.70 -7.59 20.19
N ASN A 10 11.42 -6.90 21.30
CA ASN A 10 11.08 -7.58 22.54
C ASN A 10 9.64 -8.10 22.45
N ASN A 11 9.45 -9.23 21.80
CA ASN A 11 8.14 -9.82 21.54
C ASN A 11 7.26 -10.03 22.80
N ASN A 12 7.87 -10.09 23.98
CA ASN A 12 7.18 -10.28 25.25
C ASN A 12 6.53 -9.00 25.78
N GLN A 13 6.72 -7.85 25.13
CA GLN A 13 6.19 -6.55 25.55
C GLN A 13 5.20 -5.93 24.54
N LEU A 14 4.90 -6.64 23.43
CA LEU A 14 3.97 -6.11 22.43
C LEU A 14 2.51 -6.22 22.92
N HIS A 15 1.79 -5.10 22.81
CA HIS A 15 0.37 -5.03 23.14
C HIS A 15 -0.49 -5.59 22.01
N ASN A 16 -1.68 -6.08 22.31
CA ASN A 16 -2.66 -6.44 21.29
C ASN A 16 -3.15 -5.17 20.59
N GLY A 17 -2.90 -5.06 19.29
CA GLY A 17 -3.24 -3.87 18.49
C GLY A 17 -2.50 -3.83 17.18
N VAL A 18 -2.76 -2.76 16.40
CA VAL A 18 -2.14 -2.49 15.10
C VAL A 18 -1.44 -1.14 15.13
N SER A 19 -0.12 -1.14 14.92
CA SER A 19 0.70 0.07 14.75
C SER A 19 0.78 0.46 13.28
N GLY A 20 0.47 1.71 12.95
CA GLY A 20 0.88 2.31 11.68
C GLY A 20 2.35 2.70 11.71
N ILE A 21 3.06 2.49 10.61
CA ILE A 21 4.44 2.95 10.40
C ILE A 21 4.44 3.94 9.24
N MET A 22 4.63 5.23 9.54
CA MET A 22 4.62 6.30 8.55
C MET A 22 6.02 6.92 8.44
N ARG A 23 6.60 6.89 7.25
CA ARG A 23 7.82 7.63 6.93
C ARG A 23 7.46 8.90 6.19
N VAL A 24 8.13 9.99 6.53
CA VAL A 24 7.82 11.32 6.00
C VAL A 24 9.06 12.01 5.47
N LYS A 25 8.95 12.54 4.24
CA LYS A 25 9.90 13.49 3.67
C LYS A 25 9.18 14.44 2.73
N ASN A 26 8.96 15.67 3.18
CA ASN A 26 8.30 16.74 2.39
C ASN A 26 6.88 16.34 1.95
N ASP A 27 6.03 16.02 2.91
CA ASP A 27 4.65 15.58 2.69
C ASP A 27 3.61 16.54 3.30
N ALA A 28 3.99 17.80 3.55
CA ALA A 28 3.14 18.80 4.21
C ALA A 28 1.77 19.00 3.53
N GLU A 29 1.70 18.78 2.22
CA GLU A 29 0.46 18.94 1.45
C GLU A 29 -0.65 17.94 1.86
N PHE A 30 -0.28 16.74 2.32
CA PHE A 30 -1.23 15.63 2.50
C PHE A 30 -1.24 15.04 3.91
N ILE A 31 -0.18 15.25 4.69
CA ILE A 31 0.08 14.51 5.92
C ILE A 31 -1.03 14.63 6.97
N GLU A 32 -1.64 15.82 7.14
CA GLU A 32 -2.74 15.98 8.10
C GLU A 32 -3.96 15.13 7.70
N ALA A 33 -4.37 15.18 6.43
CA ALA A 33 -5.49 14.39 5.92
C ALA A 33 -5.19 12.89 5.95
N SER A 34 -3.96 12.48 5.62
CA SER A 34 -3.51 11.10 5.71
C SER A 34 -3.63 10.58 7.15
N ILE A 35 -3.09 11.30 8.13
CA ILE A 35 -3.19 10.94 9.55
C ILE A 35 -4.65 10.84 10.00
N ASP A 36 -5.47 11.88 9.72
CA ASP A 36 -6.88 11.91 10.11
C ASP A 36 -7.69 10.77 9.51
N SER A 37 -7.30 10.29 8.32
CA SER A 37 -7.98 9.19 7.65
C SER A 37 -7.69 7.81 8.24
N CYS A 38 -6.59 7.63 8.97
CA CYS A 38 -6.18 6.31 9.48
C CYS A 38 -6.10 6.21 11.01
N ILE A 39 -5.95 7.34 11.73
CA ILE A 39 -5.59 7.32 13.16
C ILE A 39 -6.66 6.65 14.04
N ASP A 40 -7.94 6.78 13.70
CA ASP A 40 -9.02 6.17 14.48
C ASP A 40 -8.98 4.64 14.38
N ALA A 41 -8.54 4.10 13.25
CA ALA A 41 -8.42 2.66 13.02
C ALA A 41 -7.18 2.04 13.69
N LEU A 42 -6.18 2.85 14.05
CA LEU A 42 -4.91 2.39 14.60
C LEU A 42 -4.87 2.53 16.13
N ASP A 43 -4.11 1.65 16.78
CA ASP A 43 -3.82 1.74 18.22
C ASP A 43 -2.61 2.66 18.46
N GLU A 44 -1.69 2.69 17.48
CA GLU A 44 -0.50 3.50 17.50
C GLU A 44 -0.14 3.95 16.07
N LEU A 45 0.39 5.15 15.91
CA LEU A 45 1.01 5.62 14.68
C LEU A 45 2.43 6.10 14.98
N VAL A 46 3.41 5.33 14.52
CA VAL A 46 4.83 5.67 14.57
C VAL A 46 5.17 6.49 13.35
N ILE A 47 5.43 7.76 13.52
CA ILE A 47 5.84 8.68 12.46
C ILE A 47 7.35 8.92 12.59
N VAL A 48 8.07 8.63 11.50
CA VAL A 48 9.50 8.92 11.42
C VAL A 48 9.73 9.86 10.24
N TYR A 49 10.23 11.06 10.51
CA TYR A 49 10.54 12.03 9.46
C TYR A 49 12.04 12.14 9.22
N ASN A 50 12.43 12.48 7.99
CA ASN A 50 13.82 12.56 7.58
C ASN A 50 14.05 13.76 6.65
N ASP A 51 14.95 14.65 7.03
CA ASP A 51 15.50 15.72 6.18
C ASP A 51 14.39 16.47 5.42
N CYS A 52 13.36 16.94 6.14
CA CYS A 52 12.26 17.73 5.60
C CYS A 52 12.70 19.18 5.42
N SER A 53 12.42 19.74 4.24
CA SER A 53 12.64 21.15 3.90
C SER A 53 11.36 21.97 3.89
N ASP A 54 10.20 21.33 4.08
CA ASP A 54 8.89 21.92 4.22
C ASP A 54 8.43 21.91 5.69
N ASN A 55 7.19 22.31 5.96
CA ASN A 55 6.63 22.33 7.31
C ASN A 55 6.01 21.00 7.77
N SER A 56 6.39 19.86 7.15
CA SER A 56 5.93 18.54 7.58
C SER A 56 6.17 18.27 9.07
N PRO A 57 7.36 18.59 9.67
CA PRO A 57 7.59 18.35 11.09
C PRO A 57 6.63 19.11 12.00
N GLU A 58 6.32 20.37 11.70
CA GLU A 58 5.38 21.18 12.49
C GLU A 58 3.97 20.59 12.46
N LEU A 59 3.53 20.12 11.29
CA LEU A 59 2.22 19.47 11.12
C LEU A 59 2.16 18.15 11.86
N ILE A 60 3.24 17.37 11.85
CA ILE A 60 3.36 16.11 12.61
C ILE A 60 3.21 16.36 14.11
N TYR A 61 3.96 17.34 14.66
CA TYR A 61 3.88 17.66 16.08
C TYR A 61 2.51 18.25 16.47
N LYS A 62 1.86 19.01 15.59
CA LYS A 62 0.48 19.45 15.78
C LYS A 62 -0.47 18.26 15.89
N LYS A 63 -0.32 17.24 15.02
CA LYS A 63 -1.12 16.00 15.09
C LYS A 63 -0.79 15.17 16.32
N GLN A 64 0.46 15.10 16.73
CA GLN A 64 0.84 14.46 17.99
C GLN A 64 0.16 15.12 19.18
N ALA A 65 0.06 16.45 19.22
CA ALA A 65 -0.65 17.17 20.28
C ALA A 65 -2.17 16.89 20.28
N GLN A 66 -2.77 16.56 19.11
CA GLN A 66 -4.17 16.17 19.02
C GLN A 66 -4.41 14.70 19.45
N TYR A 67 -3.44 13.82 19.21
CA TYR A 67 -3.52 12.38 19.50
C TYR A 67 -2.31 11.90 20.32
N PRO A 68 -2.08 12.45 21.54
CA PRO A 68 -0.84 12.24 22.28
C PRO A 68 -0.62 10.79 22.70
N ASP A 69 -1.68 10.03 22.91
CA ASP A 69 -1.61 8.63 23.30
C ASP A 69 -1.35 7.68 22.12
N LYS A 70 -1.64 8.13 20.89
CA LYS A 70 -1.52 7.31 19.68
C LYS A 70 -0.30 7.64 18.83
N ILE A 71 0.08 8.92 18.69
CA ILE A 71 1.14 9.34 17.78
C ILE A 71 2.48 9.42 18.50
N LYS A 72 3.45 8.66 17.99
CA LYS A 72 4.86 8.69 18.42
C LYS A 72 5.72 9.21 17.28
N VAL A 73 6.48 10.27 17.55
CA VAL A 73 7.28 10.99 16.55
C VAL A 73 8.76 10.79 16.79
N TYR A 74 9.49 10.48 15.73
CA TYR A 74 10.94 10.33 15.75
C TYR A 74 11.57 11.03 14.54
N GLU A 75 12.76 11.61 14.74
CA GLU A 75 13.58 12.15 13.67
C GLU A 75 14.67 11.15 13.28
N TYR A 76 14.83 10.90 11.97
CA TYR A 76 15.91 10.10 11.43
C TYR A 76 16.94 10.99 10.74
N LYS A 77 18.10 11.17 11.36
CA LYS A 77 19.08 12.23 11.01
C LYS A 77 20.09 11.87 9.92
N HIS A 78 19.90 10.75 9.24
CA HIS A 78 20.85 10.27 8.22
C HIS A 78 20.36 10.62 6.80
N LYS A 79 21.27 11.05 5.91
CA LYS A 79 20.94 11.15 4.47
C LYS A 79 20.59 9.76 3.95
N ILE A 80 19.45 9.63 3.27
CA ILE A 80 18.98 8.37 2.67
C ILE A 80 19.25 8.37 1.17
N TYR A 81 19.88 7.31 0.68
CA TYR A 81 20.03 7.04 -0.74
C TYR A 81 18.95 6.04 -1.17
N SER A 82 17.98 6.48 -2.02
CA SER A 82 16.82 5.63 -2.38
C SER A 82 16.42 5.75 -3.84
N ILE A 83 15.74 6.81 -4.22
CA ILE A 83 15.19 7.04 -5.56
C ILE A 83 15.79 8.29 -6.20
N ASN A 84 15.72 8.37 -7.53
CA ASN A 84 16.26 9.50 -8.31
C ASN A 84 17.76 9.77 -8.04
N LEU A 85 18.53 8.70 -7.86
CA LEU A 85 19.97 8.77 -7.64
C LEU A 85 20.71 9.03 -8.94
N THR A 86 21.85 9.74 -8.87
CA THR A 86 22.84 9.72 -9.92
C THR A 86 23.50 8.33 -9.96
N LYS A 87 24.23 8.04 -11.03
CA LYS A 87 24.99 6.78 -11.12
C LYS A 87 26.00 6.64 -9.98
N GLU A 88 26.69 7.70 -9.64
CA GLU A 88 27.69 7.73 -8.58
C GLU A 88 27.02 7.49 -7.20
N GLU A 89 25.90 8.13 -6.91
CA GLU A 89 25.13 7.92 -5.66
C GLU A 89 24.60 6.49 -5.56
N TYR A 90 24.16 5.92 -6.68
CA TYR A 90 23.68 4.54 -6.73
C TYR A 90 24.80 3.53 -6.47
N GLU A 91 25.95 3.67 -7.13
CA GLU A 91 27.10 2.80 -6.89
C GLU A 91 27.63 2.96 -5.45
N TYR A 92 27.61 4.18 -4.91
CA TYR A 92 27.91 4.40 -3.50
C TYR A 92 26.93 3.67 -2.58
N ALA A 93 25.61 3.81 -2.80
CA ALA A 93 24.61 3.11 -2.00
C ALA A 93 24.78 1.59 -2.02
N LYS A 94 25.12 1.01 -3.18
CA LYS A 94 25.43 -0.42 -3.32
C LYS A 94 26.69 -0.86 -2.58
N SER A 95 27.65 0.01 -2.42
CA SER A 95 28.90 -0.28 -1.71
C SER A 95 28.75 -0.25 -0.18
N LEU A 96 27.65 0.32 0.33
CA LEU A 96 27.41 0.42 1.76
C LEU A 96 27.13 -0.96 2.39
N PRO A 97 27.55 -1.18 3.64
CA PRO A 97 27.16 -2.38 4.37
C PRO A 97 25.64 -2.42 4.57
N SER A 98 25.07 -3.61 4.62
CA SER A 98 23.61 -3.81 4.68
C SER A 98 22.91 -3.19 5.91
N ASP A 99 23.67 -2.89 6.96
CA ASP A 99 23.22 -2.21 8.18
C ASP A 99 23.47 -0.70 8.18
N SER A 100 23.98 -0.15 7.07
CA SER A 100 24.23 1.29 6.97
C SER A 100 22.95 2.11 7.19
N PRO A 101 22.98 3.15 8.05
CA PRO A 101 21.82 4.01 8.28
C PRO A 101 21.44 4.86 7.05
N HIS A 102 22.27 4.87 6.03
CA HIS A 102 22.00 5.59 4.77
C HIS A 102 21.16 4.80 3.78
N LEU A 103 20.83 3.53 4.07
CA LEU A 103 19.97 2.69 3.24
C LEU A 103 18.49 2.85 3.64
N LEU A 104 17.61 2.92 2.65
CA LEU A 104 16.18 3.07 2.86
C LEU A 104 15.59 1.95 3.72
N CYS A 105 16.03 0.71 3.52
CA CYS A 105 15.58 -0.43 4.33
C CYS A 105 15.85 -0.24 5.84
N ASN A 106 16.94 0.40 6.22
CA ASN A 106 17.28 0.65 7.63
C ASN A 106 16.51 1.82 8.22
N TYR A 107 16.06 2.76 7.40
CA TYR A 107 15.08 3.76 7.80
C TYR A 107 13.72 3.11 8.15
N TYR A 108 13.24 2.16 7.32
CA TYR A 108 12.05 1.36 7.64
C TYR A 108 12.25 0.50 8.89
N ASN A 109 13.38 -0.17 9.00
CA ASN A 109 13.71 -0.99 10.16
C ASN A 109 13.77 -0.17 11.45
N PHE A 110 14.30 1.06 11.38
CA PHE A 110 14.27 1.97 12.51
C PHE A 110 12.81 2.29 12.92
N ALA A 111 11.93 2.61 11.98
CA ALA A 111 10.52 2.85 12.28
C ALA A 111 9.84 1.58 12.84
N LEU A 112 10.10 0.41 12.26
CA LEU A 112 9.59 -0.88 12.75
C LEU A 112 10.06 -1.18 14.17
N SER A 113 11.30 -0.80 14.56
CA SER A 113 11.80 -0.98 15.92
C SER A 113 11.11 -0.14 16.99
N LYS A 114 10.29 0.83 16.59
CA LYS A 114 9.56 1.73 17.50
C LYS A 114 8.12 1.29 17.77
N VAL A 115 7.60 0.30 17.03
CA VAL A 115 6.23 -0.18 17.24
C VAL A 115 6.10 -0.93 18.57
N THR A 116 4.92 -0.80 19.18
CA THR A 116 4.61 -1.47 20.46
C THR A 116 3.42 -2.43 20.36
N CYS A 117 2.77 -2.52 19.19
CA CYS A 117 1.67 -3.45 18.96
C CYS A 117 2.14 -4.75 18.30
N GLN A 118 1.35 -5.82 18.48
CA GLN A 118 1.62 -7.16 17.92
C GLN A 118 1.53 -7.19 16.39
N TYR A 119 0.82 -6.24 15.79
CA TYR A 119 0.67 -6.11 14.35
C TYR A 119 1.13 -4.73 13.91
N ALA A 120 1.64 -4.65 12.69
CA ALA A 120 2.02 -3.38 12.10
C ALA A 120 1.54 -3.27 10.65
N MET A 121 1.43 -2.03 10.18
CA MET A 121 1.03 -1.69 8.84
C MET A 121 1.88 -0.53 8.32
N LYS A 122 2.35 -0.63 7.06
CA LYS A 122 2.97 0.50 6.36
C LYS A 122 1.88 1.53 6.02
N ILE A 123 2.14 2.81 6.32
CA ILE A 123 1.30 3.96 6.01
C ILE A 123 2.17 4.95 5.22
N ASP A 124 1.70 5.41 4.07
CA ASP A 124 2.37 6.49 3.34
C ASP A 124 1.61 7.82 3.55
N ALA A 125 2.36 8.92 3.66
CA ALA A 125 1.82 10.23 4.03
C ALA A 125 0.98 10.90 2.93
N ASP A 126 0.99 10.37 1.72
CA ASP A 126 0.20 10.81 0.57
C ASP A 126 -0.96 9.85 0.22
N GLN A 127 -1.41 9.06 1.19
CA GLN A 127 -2.54 8.14 1.07
C GLN A 127 -3.69 8.56 1.97
N ILE A 128 -4.91 8.61 1.43
CA ILE A 128 -6.15 8.89 2.17
C ILE A 128 -6.91 7.60 2.35
N TYR A 129 -6.93 7.10 3.58
CA TYR A 129 -7.47 5.78 3.90
C TYR A 129 -8.99 5.77 4.02
N PHE A 130 -9.60 4.64 3.70
CA PHE A 130 -11.00 4.35 3.94
C PHE A 130 -11.17 3.91 5.40
N SER A 131 -11.37 4.88 6.29
CA SER A 131 -11.31 4.71 7.73
C SER A 131 -12.16 3.55 8.24
N ASP A 132 -13.43 3.45 7.80
CA ASP A 132 -14.36 2.41 8.25
C ASP A 132 -13.84 1.01 7.87
N LYS A 133 -13.37 0.85 6.63
CA LYS A 133 -12.83 -0.41 6.13
C LYS A 133 -11.52 -0.79 6.83
N LEU A 134 -10.65 0.20 7.04
CA LEU A 134 -9.40 -0.02 7.76
C LEU A 134 -9.66 -0.44 9.20
N ASN A 135 -10.60 0.23 9.89
CA ASN A 135 -10.98 -0.11 11.25
C ASN A 135 -11.55 -1.53 11.34
N GLU A 136 -12.44 -1.92 10.43
CA GLU A 136 -12.98 -3.28 10.36
C GLU A 136 -11.87 -4.35 10.32
N TRP A 137 -10.84 -4.15 9.50
CA TRP A 137 -9.75 -5.12 9.41
C TRP A 137 -8.80 -5.08 10.61
N CYS A 138 -8.51 -3.89 11.15
CA CYS A 138 -7.76 -3.78 12.41
C CYS A 138 -8.47 -4.48 13.55
N ASP A 139 -9.82 -4.41 13.62
CA ASP A 139 -10.62 -5.11 14.62
C ASP A 139 -10.53 -6.64 14.48
N VAL A 140 -10.45 -7.15 13.26
CA VAL A 140 -10.21 -8.60 13.05
C VAL A 140 -8.86 -9.03 13.63
N TYR A 141 -7.81 -8.20 13.51
CA TYR A 141 -6.51 -8.47 14.11
C TYR A 141 -6.56 -8.41 15.64
N ARG A 142 -7.31 -7.46 16.22
CA ARG A 142 -7.43 -7.26 17.68
C ARG A 142 -8.26 -8.36 18.34
N HIS A 143 -9.41 -8.67 17.75
CA HIS A 143 -10.47 -9.44 18.40
C HIS A 143 -10.77 -10.77 17.71
N GLY A 144 -10.29 -10.95 16.48
CA GLY A 144 -10.70 -12.06 15.65
C GLY A 144 -12.14 -11.90 15.16
N CYS A 145 -12.65 -12.93 14.50
CA CYS A 145 -14.04 -13.02 14.08
C CYS A 145 -14.51 -14.47 14.02
N ASN A 146 -15.81 -14.68 14.18
CA ASN A 146 -16.43 -15.98 14.01
C ASN A 146 -16.91 -16.13 12.58
N VAL A 147 -16.40 -17.15 11.90
CA VAL A 147 -16.77 -17.49 10.51
C VAL A 147 -17.23 -18.93 10.49
N SER A 148 -18.36 -19.19 9.85
CA SER A 148 -18.92 -20.55 9.74
C SER A 148 -18.01 -21.48 8.94
N LEU A 149 -18.09 -22.78 9.21
CA LEU A 149 -17.32 -23.78 8.46
C LEU A 149 -17.63 -23.75 6.96
N LEU A 150 -18.90 -23.52 6.59
CA LEU A 150 -19.33 -23.43 5.21
C LEU A 150 -18.65 -22.25 4.48
N GLU A 151 -18.61 -21.06 5.09
CA GLU A 151 -17.94 -19.89 4.53
C GLU A 151 -16.44 -20.13 4.34
N LYS A 152 -15.79 -20.77 5.32
CA LYS A 152 -14.38 -21.14 5.22
C LYS A 152 -14.12 -22.10 4.05
N ILE A 153 -14.97 -23.10 3.84
CA ILE A 153 -14.84 -24.06 2.74
C ILE A 153 -15.03 -23.38 1.40
N ILE A 154 -16.09 -22.59 1.23
CA ILE A 154 -16.37 -21.87 -0.03
C ILE A 154 -15.23 -20.89 -0.33
N GLY A 155 -14.84 -20.05 0.64
CA GLY A 155 -13.77 -19.06 0.46
C GLY A 155 -12.41 -19.71 0.13
N LYS A 156 -12.06 -20.81 0.79
CA LYS A 156 -10.87 -21.60 0.45
C LYS A 156 -10.94 -22.17 -0.97
N GLY A 157 -12.13 -22.60 -1.40
CA GLY A 157 -12.38 -23.07 -2.77
C GLY A 157 -12.15 -21.96 -3.80
N ILE A 158 -12.63 -20.74 -3.55
CA ILE A 158 -12.40 -19.57 -4.40
C ILE A 158 -10.90 -19.28 -4.50
N TRP A 159 -10.20 -19.25 -3.38
CA TRP A 159 -8.75 -19.04 -3.39
C TRP A 159 -8.00 -20.12 -4.18
N ALA A 160 -8.34 -21.40 -4.00
CA ALA A 160 -7.72 -22.48 -4.73
C ALA A 160 -8.01 -22.41 -6.24
N TYR A 161 -9.25 -22.06 -6.61
CA TYR A 161 -9.65 -21.81 -7.99
C TYR A 161 -8.80 -20.70 -8.63
N SER A 162 -8.63 -19.57 -7.96
CA SER A 162 -7.82 -18.46 -8.49
C SER A 162 -6.37 -18.88 -8.76
N ARG A 163 -5.78 -19.69 -7.89
CA ARG A 163 -4.42 -20.22 -8.06
C ARG A 163 -4.27 -21.11 -9.30
N ILE A 164 -5.31 -21.88 -9.62
CA ILE A 164 -5.37 -22.72 -10.82
C ILE A 164 -5.51 -21.80 -12.06
N ILE A 165 -6.41 -20.83 -12.00
CA ILE A 165 -6.64 -19.88 -13.10
C ILE A 165 -5.38 -19.06 -13.39
N ASP A 166 -4.65 -18.59 -12.38
CA ASP A 166 -3.38 -17.86 -12.60
C ASP A 166 -2.37 -18.71 -13.38
N LYS A 167 -2.25 -20.00 -13.07
CA LYS A 167 -1.37 -20.93 -13.82
C LYS A 167 -1.80 -21.09 -15.28
N ILE A 168 -3.11 -21.11 -15.54
CA ILE A 168 -3.66 -21.20 -16.89
C ILE A 168 -3.44 -19.89 -17.64
N ASN A 169 -3.70 -18.76 -16.98
CA ASN A 169 -3.56 -17.41 -17.55
C ASN A 169 -2.12 -17.13 -17.98
N VAL A 170 -1.15 -17.50 -17.16
CA VAL A 170 0.29 -17.38 -17.50
C VAL A 170 0.60 -18.06 -18.84
N LYS A 171 0.03 -19.22 -19.10
CA LYS A 171 0.24 -19.94 -20.36
C LYS A 171 -0.48 -19.31 -21.56
N ARG A 172 -1.58 -18.58 -21.31
CA ARG A 172 -2.45 -18.00 -22.32
C ARG A 172 -2.23 -16.50 -22.54
N GLY A 173 -1.34 -15.85 -21.77
CA GLY A 173 -1.15 -14.41 -21.83
C GLY A 173 -2.40 -13.59 -21.46
N LYS A 174 -3.27 -14.13 -20.59
CA LYS A 174 -4.51 -13.49 -20.17
C LYS A 174 -4.50 -13.21 -18.66
N VAL A 175 -5.27 -12.20 -18.23
CA VAL A 175 -5.55 -11.92 -16.81
C VAL A 175 -7.06 -11.92 -16.65
N SER A 176 -7.63 -13.02 -16.17
CA SER A 176 -9.06 -13.10 -15.91
C SER A 176 -9.34 -14.24 -14.95
N HIS A 177 -10.22 -14.01 -13.96
CA HIS A 177 -10.71 -15.09 -13.10
C HIS A 177 -11.79 -15.95 -13.82
N GLY A 178 -12.31 -15.52 -14.97
CA GLY A 178 -13.25 -16.29 -15.80
C GLY A 178 -14.67 -16.41 -15.23
N LEU A 179 -15.02 -15.73 -14.15
CA LEU A 179 -16.35 -15.74 -13.55
C LEU A 179 -17.17 -14.54 -14.00
N PRO A 180 -18.49 -14.69 -14.23
CA PRO A 180 -19.36 -13.54 -14.48
C PRO A 180 -19.51 -12.66 -13.23
N GLN A 181 -19.71 -11.36 -13.42
CA GLN A 181 -19.75 -10.38 -12.33
C GLN A 181 -20.82 -10.72 -11.25
N SER A 182 -21.96 -11.29 -11.64
CA SER A 182 -22.98 -11.74 -10.69
C SER A 182 -22.48 -12.85 -9.76
N ALA A 183 -21.69 -13.79 -10.28
CA ALA A 183 -21.08 -14.85 -9.47
C ALA A 183 -19.99 -14.26 -8.55
N VAL A 184 -19.20 -13.30 -9.04
CA VAL A 184 -18.21 -12.62 -8.22
C VAL A 184 -18.84 -11.92 -7.02
N LYS A 185 -19.89 -11.09 -7.25
CA LYS A 185 -20.60 -10.38 -6.17
C LYS A 185 -21.17 -11.34 -5.11
N TRP A 186 -21.67 -12.50 -5.55
CA TRP A 186 -22.17 -13.51 -4.63
C TRP A 186 -21.07 -14.24 -3.85
N LEU A 187 -19.94 -14.52 -4.49
CA LEU A 187 -18.82 -15.28 -3.89
C LEU A 187 -17.88 -14.42 -3.04
N TYR A 188 -17.80 -13.11 -3.32
CA TYR A 188 -16.87 -12.18 -2.69
C TYR A 188 -16.95 -12.18 -1.15
N PRO A 189 -18.13 -12.12 -0.49
CA PRO A 189 -18.22 -12.16 0.97
C PRO A 189 -17.62 -13.43 1.58
N TYR A 190 -17.80 -14.57 0.93
CA TYR A 190 -17.23 -15.86 1.39
C TYR A 190 -15.70 -15.85 1.38
N TYR A 191 -15.13 -15.25 0.32
CA TYR A 191 -13.67 -15.10 0.25
C TYR A 191 -13.16 -14.18 1.36
N ILE A 192 -13.76 -13.02 1.57
CA ILE A 192 -13.38 -12.07 2.62
C ILE A 192 -13.51 -12.72 4.00
N ASN A 193 -14.60 -13.42 4.29
CA ASN A 193 -14.79 -14.12 5.55
C ASN A 193 -13.75 -15.24 5.75
N TYR A 194 -13.38 -15.95 4.69
CA TYR A 194 -12.29 -16.92 4.76
C TYR A 194 -10.96 -16.24 5.16
N ILE A 195 -10.61 -15.10 4.56
CA ILE A 195 -9.38 -14.39 4.93
C ILE A 195 -9.46 -13.88 6.37
N LYS A 196 -10.59 -13.30 6.79
CA LYS A 196 -10.80 -12.90 8.20
C LYS A 196 -10.58 -14.06 9.16
N SER A 197 -11.04 -15.27 8.80
CA SER A 197 -10.82 -16.45 9.64
C SER A 197 -9.33 -16.82 9.74
N LEU A 198 -8.56 -16.70 8.65
CA LEU A 198 -7.12 -16.93 8.66
C LEU A 198 -6.37 -15.90 9.50
N VAL A 199 -6.76 -14.63 9.42
CA VAL A 199 -6.22 -13.55 10.27
C VAL A 199 -6.52 -13.85 11.75
N SER A 200 -7.75 -14.22 12.08
CA SER A 200 -8.16 -14.60 13.45
C SER A 200 -7.34 -15.77 14.00
N GLU A 201 -6.89 -16.68 13.15
CA GLU A 201 -5.97 -17.76 13.50
C GLU A 201 -4.50 -17.31 13.58
N LYS A 202 -4.21 -16.01 13.30
CA LYS A 202 -2.88 -15.36 13.38
C LYS A 202 -1.83 -16.00 12.47
N LYS A 203 -2.23 -16.46 11.29
CA LYS A 203 -1.38 -17.27 10.39
C LYS A 203 -1.03 -16.59 9.07
N VAL A 204 -1.54 -15.37 8.81
CA VAL A 204 -1.40 -14.74 7.50
C VAL A 204 -1.28 -13.22 7.63
N ASN A 205 -0.65 -12.62 6.62
CA ASN A 205 -0.69 -11.20 6.36
C ASN A 205 -1.81 -10.88 5.37
N VAL A 206 -2.32 -9.67 5.39
CA VAL A 206 -3.19 -9.16 4.35
C VAL A 206 -2.51 -8.07 3.56
N SER A 207 -2.70 -8.09 2.24
CA SER A 207 -2.20 -7.10 1.30
C SER A 207 -3.33 -6.18 0.88
N LEU A 208 -3.09 -4.90 1.05
CA LEU A 208 -3.99 -3.83 0.71
C LEU A 208 -3.54 -3.18 -0.60
N SER A 209 -4.45 -2.50 -1.26
CA SER A 209 -4.18 -1.68 -2.45
C SER A 209 -4.89 -0.34 -2.36
N GLY A 210 -4.53 0.59 -3.22
CA GLY A 210 -5.16 1.89 -3.35
C GLY A 210 -5.47 2.24 -4.80
N LEU A 211 -6.11 3.38 -5.00
CA LEU A 211 -6.37 3.97 -6.30
C LEU A 211 -5.58 5.25 -6.46
N ASP A 212 -4.84 5.39 -7.55
CA ASP A 212 -4.22 6.66 -7.91
C ASP A 212 -5.31 7.65 -8.36
N VAL A 213 -5.39 8.77 -7.65
CA VAL A 213 -6.35 9.82 -7.95
C VAL A 213 -5.65 11.16 -8.17
N VAL A 214 -6.26 11.99 -9.00
CA VAL A 214 -5.76 13.31 -9.32
C VAL A 214 -6.91 14.31 -9.32
N TYR A 215 -6.60 15.57 -9.02
CA TYR A 215 -7.56 16.67 -9.06
C TYR A 215 -7.21 17.62 -10.21
N SER A 216 -8.19 17.86 -11.08
CA SER A 216 -8.20 18.98 -12.01
C SER A 216 -9.37 19.89 -11.62
N ASP A 217 -10.48 19.93 -12.28
CA ASP A 217 -11.67 20.64 -11.80
C ASP A 217 -12.51 19.79 -10.82
N LYS A 218 -12.23 18.52 -10.76
CA LYS A 218 -12.84 17.49 -9.91
C LYS A 218 -11.86 16.35 -9.68
N TRP A 219 -12.18 15.47 -8.74
CA TRP A 219 -11.40 14.25 -8.54
C TRP A 219 -11.58 13.28 -9.69
N LEU A 220 -10.47 12.82 -10.23
CA LEU A 220 -10.39 11.88 -11.34
C LEU A 220 -9.58 10.65 -10.90
N VAL A 221 -9.96 9.51 -11.44
CA VAL A 221 -9.17 8.27 -11.35
C VAL A 221 -8.61 7.94 -12.72
N THR A 222 -7.40 7.44 -12.77
CA THR A 222 -6.79 7.01 -14.03
C THR A 222 -7.37 5.64 -14.42
N ILE A 223 -7.84 5.52 -15.67
CA ILE A 223 -8.39 4.27 -16.23
C ILE A 223 -7.61 3.78 -17.45
N GLY A 224 -6.48 4.43 -17.74
CA GLY A 224 -5.68 4.16 -18.93
C GLY A 224 -4.97 2.81 -18.89
N LYS A 225 -4.91 2.17 -20.06
CA LYS A 225 -4.28 0.87 -20.27
C LYS A 225 -2.75 0.92 -20.30
N LYS A 226 -2.16 2.09 -20.59
CA LYS A 226 -0.72 2.28 -20.79
C LYS A 226 -0.24 3.49 -20.01
N ASN A 227 0.64 3.23 -19.06
CA ASN A 227 1.27 4.24 -18.21
C ASN A 227 2.22 5.18 -18.95
N ASP A 228 2.75 4.75 -20.11
CA ASP A 228 3.72 5.48 -20.91
C ASP A 228 3.16 6.73 -21.58
N ILE A 229 1.82 6.87 -21.71
CA ILE A 229 1.20 8.01 -22.39
C ILE A 229 1.08 9.22 -21.46
N ILE A 230 0.64 9.03 -20.22
CA ILE A 230 0.39 10.13 -19.28
C ILE A 230 1.37 10.14 -18.11
N ASN A 231 2.27 9.17 -18.02
CA ASN A 231 3.20 9.02 -16.90
C ASN A 231 2.52 9.11 -15.52
N ILE A 232 1.22 8.87 -15.48
CA ILE A 232 0.47 8.67 -14.26
C ILE A 232 0.57 7.20 -13.95
N LEU A 233 0.81 6.93 -12.69
CA LEU A 233 1.02 5.59 -12.18
C LEU A 233 -0.11 4.63 -12.55
N PRO A 234 0.15 3.32 -12.50
CA PRO A 234 -0.89 2.35 -12.71
C PRO A 234 -2.09 2.64 -11.80
N PRO A 235 -3.22 2.21 -12.23
CA PRO A 235 -4.52 2.42 -11.58
C PRO A 235 -4.55 2.03 -10.13
N TYR A 236 -3.95 0.90 -9.82
CA TYR A 236 -3.87 0.39 -8.47
C TYR A 236 -2.47 0.55 -7.91
N ASN A 237 -2.40 1.11 -6.71
CA ASN A 237 -1.18 1.36 -5.97
C ASN A 237 -1.01 0.36 -4.82
N GLY A 238 0.22 0.07 -4.44
CA GLY A 238 0.57 -0.62 -3.21
C GLY A 238 0.34 -2.14 -3.17
N VAL A 239 -0.07 -2.76 -4.28
CA VAL A 239 -0.32 -4.22 -4.34
C VAL A 239 0.94 -4.99 -3.99
N GLY A 240 0.90 -5.71 -2.85
CA GLY A 240 2.02 -6.50 -2.36
C GLY A 240 3.06 -5.73 -1.55
N ASP A 241 2.98 -4.40 -1.49
CA ASP A 241 3.87 -3.53 -0.73
C ASP A 241 3.25 -3.11 0.62
N HIS A 242 1.96 -2.81 0.64
CA HIS A 242 1.24 -2.44 1.86
C HIS A 242 0.58 -3.67 2.48
N LEU A 243 1.07 -4.04 3.64
CA LEU A 243 0.62 -5.22 4.37
C LEU A 243 0.23 -4.85 5.79
N ILE A 244 -0.78 -5.56 6.34
CA ILE A 244 -0.91 -5.70 7.78
C ILE A 244 -0.28 -7.05 8.12
N PHE A 245 0.71 -7.04 9.00
CA PHE A 245 1.53 -8.19 9.32
C PHE A 245 1.80 -8.31 10.82
N LYS A 246 2.13 -9.53 11.25
CA LYS A 246 2.56 -9.77 12.63
C LYS A 246 4.01 -9.32 12.83
N VAL A 247 4.26 -8.57 13.89
CA VAL A 247 5.59 -8.11 14.28
C VAL A 247 6.36 -9.26 14.93
N MET A 248 7.49 -9.65 14.32
CA MET A 248 8.35 -10.77 14.74
C MET A 248 9.80 -10.47 14.36
N ASP A 249 10.76 -11.14 14.99
CA ASP A 249 12.19 -10.95 14.70
C ASP A 249 12.58 -11.29 13.24
N GLU A 250 11.81 -12.16 12.59
CA GLU A 250 12.05 -12.55 11.19
C GLU A 250 11.41 -11.60 10.18
N VAL A 251 10.73 -10.55 10.65
CA VAL A 251 10.12 -9.52 9.80
C VAL A 251 11.01 -8.29 9.78
N TYR A 252 11.49 -7.93 8.60
CA TYR A 252 12.40 -6.80 8.43
C TYR A 252 12.42 -6.32 6.98
N TYR A 253 13.04 -5.18 6.74
CA TYR A 253 13.35 -4.68 5.41
C TYR A 253 14.82 -4.91 5.09
N ARG A 254 15.13 -5.35 3.87
CA ARG A 254 16.48 -5.51 3.36
C ARG A 254 16.72 -4.64 2.12
N PRO A 255 17.98 -4.35 1.77
CA PRO A 255 18.26 -3.66 0.51
C PRO A 255 17.76 -4.47 -0.70
N ASP A 256 17.24 -3.77 -1.68
CA ASP A 256 16.84 -4.35 -2.97
C ASP A 256 17.38 -3.50 -4.13
N ASP A 257 18.12 -4.17 -5.00
CA ASP A 257 18.69 -3.58 -6.22
C ASP A 257 17.64 -3.67 -7.33
N CYS A 258 16.59 -2.87 -7.20
CA CYS A 258 15.55 -2.76 -8.19
C CYS A 258 15.89 -1.60 -9.15
N GLN A 259 16.32 -1.92 -10.36
CA GLN A 259 16.35 -0.94 -11.45
C GLN A 259 14.90 -0.64 -11.85
N PHE A 260 14.22 0.22 -11.10
CA PHE A 260 12.99 0.81 -11.59
C PHE A 260 13.35 1.78 -12.70
N TYR A 261 12.98 1.45 -13.93
CA TYR A 261 12.88 2.42 -14.99
C TYR A 261 11.85 3.47 -14.57
N ASN A 262 12.33 4.58 -14.04
CA ASN A 262 11.50 5.75 -13.94
C ASN A 262 11.33 6.26 -15.38
N SER A 263 10.19 6.01 -16.00
CA SER A 263 9.86 6.46 -17.35
C SER A 263 9.98 7.98 -17.56
N LEU A 264 10.15 8.73 -16.47
CA LEU A 264 10.30 10.19 -16.44
C LEU A 264 11.75 10.67 -16.49
N ARG A 265 12.71 9.80 -16.14
CA ARG A 265 14.15 10.08 -16.20
C ARG A 265 14.87 8.80 -16.59
N SER A 266 15.23 8.68 -17.85
CA SER A 266 15.97 7.52 -18.38
C SER A 266 17.35 7.32 -17.73
N ASP A 267 17.82 8.27 -16.95
CA ASP A 267 19.15 8.35 -16.36
C ASP A 267 19.15 8.27 -14.81
N SER A 268 18.00 8.04 -14.19
CA SER A 268 17.90 7.92 -12.73
C SER A 268 17.94 6.46 -12.26
N TYR A 269 18.58 6.25 -11.12
CA TYR A 269 18.75 4.96 -10.48
C TYR A 269 17.92 4.92 -9.18
N SER A 270 17.55 3.71 -8.78
CA SER A 270 16.85 3.50 -7.51
C SER A 270 17.46 2.32 -6.76
N PHE A 271 17.68 2.52 -5.46
CA PHE A 271 18.14 1.49 -4.54
C PHE A 271 17.19 1.50 -3.34
N ILE A 272 16.26 0.54 -3.32
CA ILE A 272 15.11 0.58 -2.44
C ILE A 272 15.16 -0.52 -1.38
N GLU A 273 14.07 -0.72 -0.69
CA GLU A 273 13.87 -1.77 0.28
C GLU A 273 13.00 -2.90 -0.25
N ARG A 274 13.21 -4.08 0.30
CA ARG A 274 12.31 -5.22 0.16
C ARG A 274 11.86 -5.70 1.52
N PHE A 275 10.56 -5.76 1.72
CA PHE A 275 9.96 -6.37 2.90
C PHE A 275 10.18 -7.87 2.91
N VAL A 276 10.65 -8.40 4.04
CA VAL A 276 10.88 -9.84 4.25
C VAL A 276 9.93 -10.33 5.31
N CYS A 277 9.10 -11.30 4.94
CA CYS A 277 8.21 -12.00 5.84
C CYS A 277 7.98 -13.42 5.30
N LYS A 278 7.85 -14.41 6.20
CA LYS A 278 7.60 -15.81 5.83
C LYS A 278 6.13 -16.13 5.63
N ASP A 279 5.24 -15.32 6.20
CA ASP A 279 3.81 -15.57 6.16
C ASP A 279 3.23 -15.32 4.76
N LYS A 280 2.14 -16.02 4.47
CA LYS A 280 1.42 -15.85 3.21
C LYS A 280 0.64 -14.55 3.21
N ASN A 281 0.70 -13.85 2.09
CA ASN A 281 -0.06 -12.63 1.86
C ASN A 281 -1.34 -12.92 1.10
N TYR A 282 -2.46 -12.33 1.54
CA TYR A 282 -3.75 -12.40 0.87
C TYR A 282 -4.25 -11.00 0.56
N SER A 283 -4.58 -10.74 -0.71
CA SER A 283 -5.16 -9.45 -1.09
C SER A 283 -6.59 -9.31 -0.58
N ILE A 284 -6.93 -8.12 -0.09
CA ILE A 284 -8.23 -7.80 0.50
C ILE A 284 -8.90 -6.56 -0.12
N GLY A 285 -8.29 -5.98 -1.15
CA GLY A 285 -8.90 -4.93 -1.97
C GLY A 285 -8.36 -3.53 -1.75
N VAL A 286 -9.16 -2.53 -2.10
CA VAL A 286 -8.79 -1.11 -2.09
C VAL A 286 -9.07 -0.48 -0.73
N PHE A 287 -8.08 0.27 -0.19
CA PHE A 287 -8.11 0.84 1.14
C PHE A 287 -7.79 2.33 1.20
N TRP A 288 -7.32 2.94 0.11
CA TRP A 288 -6.97 4.36 0.08
C TRP A 288 -7.05 4.96 -1.31
N PHE A 289 -7.11 6.28 -1.34
CA PHE A 289 -6.74 7.08 -2.49
C PHE A 289 -5.29 7.53 -2.37
N HIS A 290 -4.51 7.37 -3.43
CA HIS A 290 -3.11 7.75 -3.47
C HIS A 290 -2.93 9.04 -4.26
N LEU A 291 -2.26 10.01 -3.65
CA LEU A 291 -2.17 11.40 -4.11
C LEU A 291 -0.81 11.75 -4.75
N ASN A 292 0.00 10.77 -5.09
CA ASN A 292 1.36 11.02 -5.63
C ASN A 292 1.34 11.93 -6.87
N GLY A 293 0.34 11.83 -7.73
CA GLY A 293 0.15 12.72 -8.90
C GLY A 293 -0.20 14.16 -8.53
N MET A 294 -0.55 14.44 -7.27
CA MET A 294 -0.91 15.76 -6.77
C MET A 294 0.23 16.49 -6.06
N ARG A 295 1.39 15.86 -5.88
CA ARG A 295 2.57 16.51 -5.32
C ARG A 295 2.96 17.73 -6.18
N SER A 296 3.31 18.83 -5.54
CA SER A 296 3.61 20.13 -6.20
C SER A 296 4.62 20.01 -7.35
N ASN A 297 5.62 19.15 -7.21
CA ASN A 297 6.67 18.92 -8.21
C ASN A 297 6.22 18.15 -9.47
N VAL A 298 5.05 17.51 -9.46
CA VAL A 298 4.54 16.71 -10.62
C VAL A 298 3.15 17.13 -11.07
N ARG A 299 2.37 17.83 -10.24
CA ARG A 299 0.95 18.18 -10.45
C ARG A 299 0.70 18.80 -11.84
N ASN A 300 1.42 19.86 -12.19
CA ASN A 300 1.19 20.59 -13.46
C ASN A 300 1.35 19.66 -14.67
N ARG A 301 2.38 18.81 -14.68
CA ARG A 301 2.62 17.85 -15.75
C ARG A 301 1.51 16.80 -15.83
N VAL A 302 1.00 16.34 -14.68
CA VAL A 302 -0.11 15.39 -14.63
C VAL A 302 -1.38 16.02 -15.19
N ILE A 303 -1.69 17.28 -14.82
CA ILE A 303 -2.85 18.01 -15.33
C ILE A 303 -2.75 18.25 -16.86
N GLU A 304 -1.59 18.65 -17.35
CA GLU A 304 -1.35 18.78 -18.80
C GLU A 304 -1.56 17.45 -19.54
N ALA A 305 -1.09 16.36 -18.96
CA ALA A 305 -1.27 15.03 -19.55
C ALA A 305 -2.75 14.61 -19.56
N ILE A 306 -3.53 14.91 -18.53
CA ILE A 306 -4.97 14.66 -18.47
C ILE A 306 -5.71 15.45 -19.56
N HIS A 307 -5.40 16.73 -19.73
CA HIS A 307 -6.02 17.56 -20.79
C HIS A 307 -5.70 17.02 -22.19
N LYS A 308 -4.49 16.51 -22.39
CA LYS A 308 -4.07 15.93 -23.67
C LYS A 308 -4.73 14.56 -23.92
N TYR A 309 -5.03 13.79 -22.86
CA TYR A 309 -5.52 12.42 -22.96
C TYR A 309 -6.78 12.18 -22.09
N PRO A 310 -7.89 12.91 -22.32
CA PRO A 310 -9.07 12.88 -21.43
C PRO A 310 -9.73 11.50 -21.37
N ASN A 311 -9.53 10.64 -22.35
CA ASN A 311 -10.10 9.28 -22.38
C ASN A 311 -9.37 8.29 -21.44
N TYR A 312 -8.29 8.70 -20.80
CA TYR A 312 -7.54 7.86 -19.85
C TYR A 312 -7.86 8.16 -18.39
N VAL A 313 -8.84 9.01 -18.16
CA VAL A 313 -9.32 9.36 -16.82
C VAL A 313 -10.84 9.33 -16.79
N MET A 314 -11.39 9.07 -15.61
CA MET A 314 -12.83 9.10 -15.33
C MET A 314 -13.09 9.89 -14.05
N SER A 315 -14.26 10.52 -13.94
CA SER A 315 -14.65 11.15 -12.69
C SER A 315 -14.74 10.12 -11.57
N LEU A 316 -14.13 10.43 -10.44
CA LEU A 316 -14.15 9.54 -9.27
C LEU A 316 -15.57 9.29 -8.77
N ASP A 317 -16.50 10.27 -8.89
CA ASP A 317 -17.91 10.13 -8.50
C ASP A 317 -18.68 9.09 -9.33
N SER A 318 -18.27 8.90 -10.59
CA SER A 318 -18.88 7.93 -11.51
C SER A 318 -18.09 6.62 -11.62
N PHE A 319 -16.96 6.53 -10.97
CA PHE A 319 -16.06 5.39 -11.05
C PHE A 319 -16.57 4.22 -10.20
N SER A 320 -16.56 3.05 -10.80
CA SER A 320 -16.70 1.77 -10.09
C SER A 320 -15.41 0.98 -10.19
N ILE A 321 -14.98 0.42 -9.08
CA ILE A 321 -13.76 -0.42 -9.04
C ILE A 321 -13.84 -1.54 -10.09
N SER A 322 -15.06 -2.06 -10.35
CA SER A 322 -15.28 -3.07 -11.38
C SER A 322 -15.08 -2.58 -12.82
N ASP A 323 -15.16 -1.27 -13.08
CA ASP A 323 -14.98 -0.70 -14.42
C ASP A 323 -13.51 -0.72 -14.84
N TYR A 324 -12.65 -0.77 -13.88
CA TYR A 324 -11.21 -0.76 -14.06
C TYR A 324 -10.65 -2.05 -14.66
N ASP A 325 -11.23 -3.19 -14.25
CA ASP A 325 -10.71 -4.50 -14.61
C ASP A 325 -11.01 -4.94 -16.05
N LYS A 326 -11.90 -4.23 -16.75
CA LYS A 326 -12.33 -4.64 -18.10
C LYS A 326 -11.20 -4.54 -19.12
N ASP A 327 -10.22 -3.70 -18.84
CA ASP A 327 -9.26 -3.26 -19.83
C ASP A 327 -7.80 -3.24 -19.38
N ILE A 328 -7.49 -3.77 -18.20
CA ILE A 328 -6.09 -3.93 -17.76
C ILE A 328 -5.42 -4.94 -18.69
N GLU A 329 -4.69 -4.43 -19.68
CA GLU A 329 -3.77 -5.27 -20.42
C GLU A 329 -2.72 -5.84 -19.46
N PRO A 330 -2.34 -7.10 -19.61
CA PRO A 330 -1.25 -7.70 -18.85
C PRO A 330 0.07 -7.05 -19.26
N LEU A 331 0.37 -5.87 -18.70
CA LEU A 331 1.69 -5.24 -18.76
C LEU A 331 2.73 -6.00 -17.91
N ILE A 332 2.40 -7.23 -17.50
CA ILE A 332 3.01 -7.85 -16.35
C ILE A 332 3.56 -9.18 -16.78
N ASP A 333 4.85 -9.33 -16.55
CA ASP A 333 5.53 -10.58 -16.81
C ASP A 333 4.96 -11.74 -15.96
N ARG A 334 5.38 -12.94 -16.31
CA ARG A 334 4.90 -14.18 -15.68
C ARG A 334 5.11 -14.20 -14.17
N GLU A 335 6.23 -13.66 -13.72
CA GLU A 335 6.62 -13.68 -12.31
C GLU A 335 5.72 -12.77 -11.48
N MET A 336 5.45 -11.57 -11.96
CA MET A 336 4.50 -10.64 -11.33
C MET A 336 3.08 -11.19 -11.29
N MET A 337 2.62 -11.88 -12.35
CA MET A 337 1.29 -12.50 -12.37
C MET A 337 1.13 -13.55 -11.26
N LEU A 338 2.15 -14.38 -11.05
CA LEU A 338 2.10 -15.42 -10.01
C LEU A 338 2.27 -14.83 -8.61
N THR A 339 3.14 -13.84 -8.45
CA THR A 339 3.42 -13.20 -7.17
C THR A 339 2.21 -12.44 -6.64
N TYR A 340 1.55 -11.67 -7.49
CA TYR A 340 0.41 -10.83 -7.09
C TYR A 340 -0.95 -11.49 -7.23
N GLN A 341 -1.02 -12.77 -7.59
CA GLN A 341 -2.28 -13.53 -7.68
C GLN A 341 -3.34 -12.76 -8.48
N ARG A 342 -3.03 -12.43 -9.72
CA ARG A 342 -3.79 -11.46 -10.54
C ARG A 342 -5.28 -11.79 -10.72
N SER A 343 -5.64 -13.06 -10.89
CA SER A 343 -7.05 -13.47 -10.98
C SER A 343 -7.80 -13.19 -9.68
N MET A 344 -7.16 -13.36 -8.52
CA MET A 344 -7.73 -13.02 -7.23
C MET A 344 -7.85 -11.51 -7.05
N PHE A 345 -6.86 -10.76 -7.49
CA PHE A 345 -6.89 -9.30 -7.47
C PHE A 345 -8.09 -8.75 -8.26
N GLN A 346 -8.27 -9.22 -9.49
CA GLN A 346 -9.43 -8.89 -10.31
C GLN A 346 -10.75 -9.32 -9.65
N PHE A 347 -10.82 -10.52 -9.09
CA PHE A 347 -11.99 -11.02 -8.38
C PHE A 347 -12.40 -10.09 -7.22
N ILE A 348 -11.43 -9.65 -6.41
CA ILE A 348 -11.67 -8.77 -5.27
C ILE A 348 -12.18 -7.41 -5.74
N HIS A 349 -11.54 -6.81 -6.73
CA HIS A 349 -11.95 -5.48 -7.22
C HIS A 349 -13.33 -5.51 -7.87
N GLN A 350 -13.67 -6.55 -8.60
CA GLN A 350 -15.03 -6.73 -9.13
C GLN A 350 -16.07 -7.00 -8.04
N GLY A 351 -15.68 -7.60 -6.92
CA GLY A 351 -16.53 -7.79 -5.75
C GLY A 351 -16.84 -6.48 -5.00
N GLU A 352 -15.89 -5.55 -5.01
CA GLU A 352 -15.98 -4.23 -4.35
C GLU A 352 -16.69 -3.13 -5.17
N ALA A 353 -17.31 -3.43 -6.24
CA ALA A 353 -17.85 -2.61 -7.35
C ALA A 353 -18.11 -1.09 -7.12
N HIS A 354 -18.35 -0.61 -5.92
CA HIS A 354 -18.69 0.80 -5.65
C HIS A 354 -17.93 1.38 -4.48
N LEU A 355 -17.47 2.63 -4.63
CA LEU A 355 -16.95 3.43 -3.54
C LEU A 355 -18.10 4.00 -2.72
N LEU A 356 -17.96 3.98 -1.39
CA LEU A 356 -18.96 4.53 -0.47
C LEU A 356 -18.72 6.02 -0.21
N PRO A 357 -19.76 6.83 0.03
CA PRO A 357 -19.61 8.26 0.34
C PRO A 357 -18.65 8.56 1.50
N SER A 358 -18.62 7.71 2.52
CA SER A 358 -17.70 7.84 3.66
C SER A 358 -16.22 7.82 3.27
N GLN A 359 -15.88 7.17 2.16
CA GLN A 359 -14.51 7.05 1.65
C GLN A 359 -13.97 8.39 1.11
N PHE A 360 -14.86 9.32 0.72
CA PHE A 360 -14.48 10.64 0.19
C PHE A 360 -14.29 11.70 1.28
N LYS A 361 -14.65 11.41 2.52
CA LYS A 361 -14.66 12.37 3.64
C LYS A 361 -13.39 13.20 3.74
N TYR A 362 -12.24 12.56 3.69
CA TYR A 362 -10.95 13.23 3.88
C TYR A 362 -10.36 13.81 2.60
N LEU A 363 -10.79 13.35 1.41
CA LEU A 363 -10.39 14.00 0.15
C LEU A 363 -10.87 15.46 0.09
N SER A 364 -12.05 15.76 0.62
CA SER A 364 -12.59 17.11 0.65
C SER A 364 -11.84 18.08 1.58
N THR A 365 -10.98 17.57 2.46
CA THR A 365 -10.18 18.40 3.38
C THR A 365 -8.84 18.84 2.79
N ILE A 366 -8.44 18.26 1.66
CA ILE A 366 -7.19 18.59 0.98
C ILE A 366 -7.32 19.95 0.32
N LYS A 367 -6.42 20.86 0.68
CA LYS A 367 -6.32 22.20 0.08
C LYS A 367 -5.41 22.11 -1.15
N LEU A 368 -6.01 22.22 -2.33
CA LEU A 368 -5.32 22.11 -3.63
C LEU A 368 -5.09 23.49 -4.24
#